data_ce9d20c64144cfd0098ca23d8b923d79
#
_entry.id   ce9d20c64144cfd0098ca23d8b923d79
#
_cell.length_a   1.000
_cell.length_b   1.000
_cell.length_c   1.000
_cell.angle_alpha   90.00
_cell.angle_beta   90.00
_cell.angle_gamma   90.00
#
_symmetry.space_group_name_H-M   'P 1'
#
loop_
_entity.id
_entity.type
_entity.pdbx_description
1 polymer ?
#
loop_
_entity_poly.entity_id
_entity_poly.type
_entity_poly.pdbx_seq_one_letter_code
_entity_poly.pdbx_strand_id
1 'polypeptide(L)'
;TDLLTGLYNHVTGEVLIKSKIDNEKYMDAAFIIFDIDFFKKINDTRGHYFGDCVLQKVAEILKGCIRENQDVASRYGGDEFVIFITYKQEDDIYDIVDRIFKAISTQYDGCQISISMGIFLASACEEGYYEMYKKADRALYRAKEAGKGRYIFSN
;
A
#
# COMPACT_ATOMS: atom_id res chain seq x y z
N THR A 1 5.85 -8.28 13.02
CA THR A 1 5.95 -8.83 11.66
C THR A 1 4.74 -9.69 11.34
N ASP A 2 4.19 -9.52 10.16
CA ASP A 2 3.14 -10.41 9.67
C ASP A 2 3.76 -11.73 9.23
N LEU A 3 3.34 -12.82 9.85
CA LEU A 3 3.98 -14.12 9.63
C LEU A 3 3.80 -14.65 8.21
N LEU A 4 2.71 -14.32 7.56
CA LEU A 4 2.45 -14.82 6.21
C LEU A 4 3.33 -14.11 5.17
N THR A 5 3.43 -12.79 5.26
CA THR A 5 4.06 -11.98 4.21
C THR A 5 5.46 -11.49 4.56
N GLY A 6 5.82 -11.49 5.83
CA GLY A 6 7.11 -10.95 6.29
C GLY A 6 7.16 -9.43 6.33
N LEU A 7 6.07 -8.75 5.99
CA LEU A 7 5.95 -7.30 6.16
C LEU A 7 5.68 -6.98 7.64
N TYR A 8 5.75 -5.71 8.00
CA TYR A 8 5.29 -5.30 9.32
C TYR A 8 3.80 -5.60 9.46
N ASN A 9 3.36 -5.96 10.66
CA ASN A 9 1.94 -6.09 10.95
C ASN A 9 1.34 -4.70 11.18
N HIS A 10 0.02 -4.63 11.38
CA HIS A 10 -0.70 -3.36 11.57
C HIS A 10 -0.11 -2.55 12.73
N VAL A 11 0.06 -3.18 13.89
CA VAL A 11 0.52 -2.47 15.10
C VAL A 11 1.92 -1.89 14.89
N THR A 12 2.85 -2.69 14.42
CA THR A 12 4.23 -2.25 14.18
C THR A 12 4.30 -1.20 13.08
N GLY A 13 3.56 -1.41 11.99
CA GLY A 13 3.50 -0.45 10.89
C GLY A 13 3.01 0.92 11.33
N GLU A 14 1.94 0.95 12.10
CA GLU A 14 1.39 2.21 12.63
C GLU A 14 2.40 2.93 13.53
N VAL A 15 3.05 2.19 14.44
CA VAL A 15 4.07 2.77 15.33
C VAL A 15 5.22 3.37 14.53
N LEU A 16 5.70 2.65 13.53
CA LEU A 16 6.82 3.11 12.70
C LEU A 16 6.45 4.34 11.87
N ILE A 17 5.25 4.37 11.30
CA ILE A 17 4.79 5.53 10.54
C ILE A 17 4.64 6.74 11.44
N LYS A 18 4.03 6.59 12.62
CA LYS A 18 3.90 7.68 13.59
C LYS A 18 5.27 8.23 14.00
N SER A 19 6.22 7.34 14.22
CA SER A 19 7.59 7.75 14.55
C SER A 19 8.23 8.55 13.43
N LYS A 20 8.04 8.13 12.18
CA LYS A 20 8.57 8.89 11.04
C LYS A 20 7.92 10.25 10.90
N ILE A 21 6.62 10.35 11.08
CA ILE A 21 5.91 11.62 11.07
C ILE A 21 6.50 12.57 12.11
N ASP A 22 6.79 12.07 13.31
CA ASP A 22 7.33 12.88 14.39
C ASP A 22 8.78 13.30 14.17
N ASN A 23 9.59 12.40 13.59
CA ASN A 23 11.04 12.61 13.44
C ASN A 23 11.46 13.24 12.12
N GLU A 24 10.63 13.12 11.10
CA GLU A 24 10.92 13.63 9.74
C GLU A 24 9.93 14.71 9.33
N LYS A 25 9.70 15.66 10.23
CA LYS A 25 8.67 16.71 10.09
C LYS A 25 8.77 17.58 8.84
N TYR A 26 9.94 17.68 8.25
CA TYR A 26 10.15 18.57 7.11
C TYR A 26 10.14 17.82 5.78
N MET A 27 9.91 16.52 5.81
CA MET A 27 9.86 15.72 4.60
C MET A 27 8.43 15.64 4.09
N ASP A 28 8.30 15.67 2.78
CA ASP A 28 7.04 15.30 2.14
C ASP A 28 6.88 13.78 2.19
N ALA A 29 5.67 13.32 2.30
CA ALA A 29 5.41 11.89 2.44
C ALA A 29 4.17 11.46 1.66
N ALA A 30 4.16 10.22 1.21
CA ALA A 30 3.00 9.59 0.62
C ALA A 30 2.47 8.52 1.57
N PHE A 31 1.20 8.59 1.89
CA PHE A 31 0.48 7.57 2.62
C PHE A 31 -0.36 6.79 1.61
N ILE A 32 -0.07 5.51 1.46
CA ILE A 32 -0.67 4.67 0.43
C ILE A 32 -1.40 3.51 1.07
N ILE A 33 -2.65 3.30 0.67
CA ILE A 33 -3.42 2.12 1.08
C ILE A 33 -3.88 1.40 -0.18
N PHE A 34 -3.70 0.09 -0.23
CA PHE A 34 -4.26 -0.68 -1.34
C PHE A 34 -4.84 -2.01 -0.88
N ASP A 35 -5.81 -2.50 -1.65
CA ASP A 35 -6.44 -3.81 -1.49
C ASP A 35 -6.27 -4.61 -2.77
N ILE A 36 -6.25 -5.92 -2.64
CA ILE A 36 -6.30 -6.81 -3.80
C ILE A 36 -7.76 -6.93 -4.26
N ASP A 37 -8.02 -6.56 -5.51
CA ASP A 37 -9.37 -6.63 -6.06
C ASP A 37 -9.87 -8.07 -6.14
N PHE A 38 -11.13 -8.26 -5.72
CA PHE A 38 -11.79 -9.58 -5.77
C PHE A 38 -11.05 -10.67 -5.00
N PHE A 39 -10.38 -10.32 -3.92
CA PHE A 39 -9.57 -11.28 -3.16
C PHE A 39 -10.45 -12.42 -2.60
N LYS A 40 -11.66 -12.11 -2.13
CA LYS A 40 -12.58 -13.13 -1.66
C LYS A 40 -12.92 -14.13 -2.76
N LYS A 41 -13.13 -13.63 -3.99
CA LYS A 41 -13.40 -14.49 -5.14
C LYS A 41 -12.20 -15.38 -5.46
N ILE A 42 -10.98 -14.87 -5.32
CA ILE A 42 -9.77 -15.68 -5.50
C ILE A 42 -9.78 -16.84 -4.51
N ASN A 43 -10.05 -16.57 -3.23
CA ASN A 43 -10.14 -17.61 -2.20
C ASN A 43 -11.26 -18.60 -2.51
N ASP A 44 -12.43 -18.12 -2.90
CA ASP A 44 -13.59 -18.97 -3.16
C ASP A 44 -13.38 -19.88 -4.38
N THR A 45 -12.68 -19.40 -5.41
CA THR A 45 -12.48 -20.16 -6.66
C THR A 45 -11.20 -20.98 -6.68
N ARG A 46 -10.13 -20.51 -6.04
CA ARG A 46 -8.80 -21.13 -6.08
C ARG A 46 -8.33 -21.68 -4.72
N GLY A 47 -9.08 -21.41 -3.66
CA GLY A 47 -8.77 -21.86 -2.32
C GLY A 47 -7.94 -20.89 -1.50
N HIS A 48 -8.02 -21.00 -0.17
CA HIS A 48 -7.31 -20.10 0.76
C HIS A 48 -5.80 -20.23 0.65
N TYR A 49 -5.28 -21.42 0.37
CA TYR A 49 -3.85 -21.61 0.17
C TYR A 49 -3.34 -20.78 -1.01
N PHE A 50 -4.09 -20.79 -2.11
CA PHE A 50 -3.73 -19.97 -3.27
C PHE A 50 -3.82 -18.49 -2.94
N GLY A 51 -4.85 -18.08 -2.20
CA GLY A 51 -4.98 -16.70 -1.72
C GLY A 51 -3.77 -16.28 -0.88
N ASP A 52 -3.30 -17.14 0.00
CA ASP A 52 -2.10 -16.90 0.79
C ASP A 52 -0.87 -16.73 -0.12
N CYS A 53 -0.74 -17.54 -1.15
CA CYS A 53 0.34 -17.41 -2.13
C CYS A 53 0.28 -16.07 -2.88
N VAL A 54 -0.92 -15.61 -3.20
CA VAL A 54 -1.11 -14.28 -3.82
C VAL A 54 -0.64 -13.18 -2.88
N LEU A 55 -1.03 -13.25 -1.62
CA LEU A 55 -0.59 -12.28 -0.60
C LEU A 55 0.93 -12.27 -0.46
N GLN A 56 1.54 -13.43 -0.43
CA GLN A 56 3.00 -13.56 -0.37
C GLN A 56 3.68 -12.99 -1.61
N LYS A 57 3.11 -13.22 -2.77
CA LYS A 57 3.65 -12.68 -4.03
C LYS A 57 3.57 -11.16 -4.08
N VAL A 58 2.44 -10.60 -3.68
CA VAL A 58 2.27 -9.15 -3.57
C VAL A 58 3.30 -8.56 -2.62
N ALA A 59 3.48 -9.16 -1.45
CA ALA A 59 4.46 -8.71 -0.47
C ALA A 59 5.89 -8.77 -1.00
N GLU A 60 6.25 -9.85 -1.71
CA GLU A 60 7.57 -10.01 -2.32
C GLU A 60 7.85 -8.88 -3.32
N ILE A 61 6.89 -8.61 -4.19
CA ILE A 61 7.00 -7.54 -5.18
C ILE A 61 7.14 -6.18 -4.47
N LEU A 62 6.31 -5.94 -3.48
CA LEU A 62 6.32 -4.69 -2.73
C LEU A 62 7.67 -4.45 -2.06
N LYS A 63 8.25 -5.47 -1.43
CA LYS A 63 9.58 -5.37 -0.81
C LYS A 63 10.64 -4.96 -1.81
N GLY A 64 10.53 -5.42 -3.06
CA GLY A 64 11.46 -5.06 -4.12
C GLY A 64 11.29 -3.64 -4.65
N CYS A 65 10.19 -2.99 -4.32
CA CYS A 65 9.88 -1.64 -4.81
C CYS A 65 10.18 -0.54 -3.80
N ILE A 66 10.36 -0.86 -2.53
CA ILE A 66 10.57 0.13 -1.47
C ILE A 66 12.02 0.13 -0.98
N ARG A 67 12.39 1.19 -0.27
CA ARG A 67 13.72 1.34 0.32
C ARG A 67 13.69 0.80 1.74
N GLU A 68 14.44 -0.28 1.98
CA GLU A 68 14.57 -0.86 3.31
C GLU A 68 15.10 0.20 4.29
N ASN A 69 14.57 0.23 5.49
CA ASN A 69 14.93 1.17 6.57
C ASN A 69 14.53 2.62 6.33
N GLN A 70 14.00 2.98 5.16
CA GLN A 70 13.51 4.34 4.89
C GLN A 70 12.01 4.38 4.69
N ASP A 71 11.48 3.41 3.96
CA ASP A 71 10.06 3.31 3.71
C ASP A 71 9.44 2.27 4.64
N VAL A 72 8.15 2.39 4.90
CA VAL A 72 7.41 1.42 5.71
C VAL A 72 6.40 0.72 4.81
N ALA A 73 6.43 -0.61 4.81
CA ALA A 73 5.41 -1.42 4.15
C ALA A 73 4.83 -2.39 5.17
N SER A 74 3.51 -2.42 5.26
CA SER A 74 2.80 -3.14 6.30
C SER A 74 1.58 -3.83 5.72
N ARG A 75 1.27 -5.01 6.22
CA ARG A 75 -0.01 -5.65 5.96
C ARG A 75 -0.93 -5.35 7.14
N TYR A 76 -2.02 -4.64 6.87
CA TYR A 76 -2.95 -4.22 7.94
C TYR A 76 -3.97 -5.30 8.29
N GLY A 77 -4.22 -6.24 7.42
CA GLY A 77 -5.12 -7.35 7.67
C GLY A 77 -5.76 -7.82 6.37
N GLY A 78 -6.16 -9.08 6.29
CA GLY A 78 -6.76 -9.61 5.07
C GLY A 78 -5.91 -9.32 3.86
N ASP A 79 -6.45 -8.54 2.94
CA ASP A 79 -5.80 -8.11 1.70
C ASP A 79 -5.46 -6.62 1.68
N GLU A 80 -5.49 -5.95 2.84
CA GLU A 80 -5.16 -4.53 2.94
C GLU A 80 -3.69 -4.30 3.29
N PHE A 81 -3.03 -3.43 2.51
CA PHE A 81 -1.63 -3.07 2.69
C PHE A 81 -1.50 -1.56 2.81
N VAL A 82 -0.55 -1.13 3.62
CA VAL A 82 -0.25 0.28 3.82
C VAL A 82 1.24 0.51 3.56
N ILE A 83 1.55 1.57 2.82
CA ILE A 83 2.92 1.97 2.53
C ILE A 83 3.08 3.43 2.91
N PHE A 84 4.22 3.75 3.52
CA PHE A 84 4.58 5.13 3.86
C PHE A 84 5.95 5.42 3.26
N ILE A 85 6.01 6.41 2.37
CA ILE A 85 7.22 6.76 1.62
C ILE A 85 7.49 8.24 1.82
N THR A 86 8.71 8.59 2.22
CA THR A 86 9.17 9.98 2.23
C THR A 86 9.91 10.28 0.92
N TYR A 87 9.79 11.51 0.41
CA TYR A 87 10.41 11.88 -0.84
C TYR A 87 10.76 13.37 -0.83
N LYS A 88 11.67 13.76 -1.73
CA LYS A 88 12.12 15.15 -1.87
C LYS A 88 11.53 15.84 -3.07
N GLN A 89 11.35 15.12 -4.17
CA GLN A 89 10.84 15.65 -5.43
C GLN A 89 9.48 15.04 -5.73
N GLU A 90 8.48 15.88 -5.94
CA GLU A 90 7.11 15.43 -6.20
C GLU A 90 7.01 14.52 -7.44
N ASP A 91 7.78 14.81 -8.48
CA ASP A 91 7.79 13.98 -9.68
C ASP A 91 8.23 12.55 -9.38
N ASP A 92 9.14 12.37 -8.42
CA ASP A 92 9.63 11.04 -8.03
C ASP A 92 8.52 10.18 -7.44
N ILE A 93 7.64 10.77 -6.61
CA ILE A 93 6.59 10.00 -5.96
C ILE A 93 5.53 9.51 -6.96
N TYR A 94 5.21 10.31 -7.98
CA TYR A 94 4.28 9.85 -9.02
C TYR A 94 4.84 8.65 -9.77
N ASP A 95 6.13 8.68 -10.09
CA ASP A 95 6.79 7.56 -10.77
C ASP A 95 6.88 6.34 -9.87
N ILE A 96 7.16 6.53 -8.58
CA ILE A 96 7.22 5.44 -7.60
C ILE A 96 5.87 4.75 -7.47
N VAL A 97 4.80 5.53 -7.32
CA VAL A 97 3.44 5.01 -7.20
C VAL A 97 3.06 4.20 -8.45
N ASP A 98 3.31 4.74 -9.62
CA ASP A 98 2.99 4.05 -10.87
C ASP A 98 3.79 2.75 -11.02
N ARG A 99 5.07 2.78 -10.65
CA ARG A 99 5.93 1.59 -10.68
C ARG A 99 5.43 0.50 -9.74
N ILE A 100 5.07 0.86 -8.51
CA ILE A 100 4.55 -0.09 -7.53
C ILE A 100 3.24 -0.70 -8.05
N PHE A 101 2.33 0.14 -8.51
CA PHE A 101 1.04 -0.29 -9.03
C PHE A 101 1.22 -1.28 -10.19
N LYS A 102 2.05 -0.94 -11.16
CA LYS A 102 2.28 -1.80 -12.33
C LYS A 102 3.00 -3.09 -11.96
N ALA A 103 3.95 -3.04 -11.04
CA ALA A 103 4.70 -4.22 -10.61
C ALA A 103 3.78 -5.24 -9.93
N ILE A 104 2.84 -4.78 -9.11
CA ILE A 104 1.90 -5.67 -8.42
C ILE A 104 0.82 -6.18 -9.37
N SER A 105 0.41 -5.36 -10.35
CA SER A 105 -0.63 -5.70 -11.33
C SER A 105 -0.08 -6.67 -12.39
N THR A 106 0.18 -7.91 -11.98
CA THR A 106 0.85 -8.90 -12.81
C THR A 106 0.08 -10.22 -12.79
N GLN A 107 0.46 -11.12 -13.68
CA GLN A 107 -0.07 -12.49 -13.71
C GLN A 107 0.70 -13.36 -12.73
N TYR A 108 -0.03 -14.14 -11.94
CA TYR A 108 0.55 -15.11 -11.03
C TYR A 108 -0.21 -16.43 -11.17
N ASP A 109 0.47 -17.46 -11.68
CA ASP A 109 -0.08 -18.81 -11.82
C ASP A 109 -1.49 -18.80 -12.47
N GLY A 110 -1.61 -18.09 -13.58
CA GLY A 110 -2.86 -17.99 -14.34
C GLY A 110 -3.89 -17.03 -13.76
N CYS A 111 -3.55 -16.32 -12.68
CA CYS A 111 -4.42 -15.34 -12.03
C CYS A 111 -3.88 -13.94 -12.26
N GLN A 112 -4.72 -13.05 -12.82
CA GLN A 112 -4.36 -11.64 -12.94
C GLN A 112 -4.55 -10.98 -11.59
N ILE A 113 -3.46 -10.51 -10.98
CA ILE A 113 -3.54 -9.73 -9.75
C ILE A 113 -3.93 -8.31 -10.13
N SER A 114 -5.03 -7.83 -9.56
CA SER A 114 -5.50 -6.46 -9.73
C SER A 114 -5.61 -5.81 -8.36
N ILE A 115 -5.20 -4.56 -8.24
CA ILE A 115 -5.29 -3.82 -6.98
C ILE A 115 -6.00 -2.49 -7.18
N SER A 116 -6.64 -2.01 -6.13
CA SER A 116 -7.15 -0.65 -6.04
C SER A 116 -6.35 0.07 -4.97
N MET A 117 -5.92 1.29 -5.24
CA MET A 117 -4.96 2.00 -4.41
C MET A 117 -5.40 3.45 -4.21
N GLY A 118 -5.31 3.92 -2.97
CA GLY A 118 -5.53 5.32 -2.63
C GLY A 118 -4.26 5.93 -2.06
N ILE A 119 -3.92 7.15 -2.48
CA ILE A 119 -2.71 7.84 -2.08
C ILE A 119 -3.05 9.23 -1.56
N PHE A 120 -2.50 9.58 -0.41
CA PHE A 120 -2.50 10.95 0.09
C PHE A 120 -1.07 11.45 0.15
N LEU A 121 -0.82 12.61 -0.48
CA LEU A 121 0.49 13.27 -0.43
C LEU A 121 0.46 14.33 0.67
N ALA A 122 1.24 14.11 1.71
CA ALA A 122 1.34 15.03 2.85
C ALA A 122 2.55 15.94 2.66
N SER A 123 2.31 17.26 2.73
CA SER A 123 3.39 18.24 2.71
C SER A 123 3.87 18.51 4.11
N ALA A 124 5.18 18.39 4.32
CA ALA A 124 5.90 18.86 5.50
C ALA A 124 5.11 18.84 6.81
N CYS A 125 4.58 17.70 7.23
CA CYS A 125 4.10 17.50 8.58
C CYS A 125 2.85 18.22 9.05
N GLU A 126 2.04 18.67 8.15
CA GLU A 126 0.84 19.38 8.54
C GLU A 126 -0.23 18.47 9.13
N GLU A 127 -0.10 17.15 8.96
CA GLU A 127 -1.14 16.22 9.36
C GLU A 127 -0.61 15.02 10.12
N GLY A 128 -1.41 14.53 11.06
CA GLY A 128 -1.10 13.34 11.84
C GLY A 128 -1.50 12.06 11.10
N TYR A 129 -1.12 10.94 11.69
CA TYR A 129 -1.33 9.61 11.11
C TYR A 129 -2.79 9.35 10.73
N TYR A 130 -3.73 9.63 11.63
CA TYR A 130 -5.14 9.30 11.39
C TYR A 130 -5.76 10.12 10.27
N GLU A 131 -5.35 11.39 10.14
CA GLU A 131 -5.83 12.23 9.03
C GLU A 131 -5.27 11.75 7.70
N MET A 132 -4.00 11.36 7.66
CA MET A 132 -3.38 10.79 6.45
C MET A 132 -4.07 9.49 6.06
N TYR A 133 -4.28 8.60 7.03
CA TYR A 133 -4.97 7.33 6.80
C TYR A 133 -6.35 7.57 6.22
N LYS A 134 -7.11 8.46 6.84
CA LYS A 134 -8.49 8.76 6.42
C LYS A 134 -8.54 9.27 4.98
N LYS A 135 -7.62 10.14 4.62
CA LYS A 135 -7.56 10.70 3.26
C LYS A 135 -7.16 9.67 2.22
N ALA A 136 -6.19 8.85 2.52
CA ALA A 136 -5.77 7.76 1.63
C ALA A 136 -6.90 6.72 1.49
N ASP A 137 -7.58 6.39 2.59
CA ASP A 137 -8.70 5.45 2.58
C ASP A 137 -9.87 5.98 1.73
N ARG A 138 -10.14 7.27 1.81
CA ARG A 138 -11.16 7.90 0.99
C ARG A 138 -10.82 7.81 -0.51
N ALA A 139 -9.56 8.01 -0.86
CA ALA A 139 -9.09 7.85 -2.23
C ALA A 139 -9.21 6.40 -2.70
N LEU A 140 -8.90 5.44 -1.82
CA LEU A 140 -9.08 4.02 -2.11
C LEU A 140 -10.54 3.70 -2.41
N TYR A 141 -11.45 4.23 -1.62
CA TYR A 141 -12.89 4.06 -1.84
C TYR A 141 -13.30 4.57 -3.23
N ARG A 142 -12.79 5.73 -3.63
CA ARG A 142 -13.05 6.28 -4.97
C ARG A 142 -12.51 5.37 -6.08
N ALA A 143 -11.33 4.78 -5.86
CA ALA A 143 -10.78 3.83 -6.84
C ALA A 143 -11.70 2.62 -7.01
N LYS A 144 -12.24 2.11 -5.91
CA LYS A 144 -13.19 0.99 -5.95
C LYS A 144 -14.50 1.36 -6.63
N GLU A 145 -15.04 2.54 -6.33
CA GLU A 145 -16.27 3.02 -6.97
C GLU A 145 -16.11 3.27 -8.47
N ALA A 146 -14.93 3.69 -8.89
CA ALA A 146 -14.64 3.97 -10.29
C ALA A 146 -14.43 2.72 -11.14
N GLY A 147 -14.49 1.52 -10.53
CA GLY A 147 -14.38 0.26 -11.25
C GLY A 147 -13.18 -0.58 -10.87
N LYS A 148 -12.48 -0.23 -9.81
CA LYS A 148 -11.29 -0.95 -9.32
C LYS A 148 -10.13 -0.93 -10.31
N GLY A 149 -9.05 -1.65 -10.02
CA GLY A 149 -7.91 -1.78 -10.91
C GLY A 149 -7.24 -0.47 -11.26
N ARG A 150 -7.13 0.44 -10.30
CA ARG A 150 -6.55 1.77 -10.51
C ARG A 150 -6.04 2.37 -9.21
N TYR A 151 -5.27 3.43 -9.34
CA TYR A 151 -4.88 4.22 -8.18
C TYR A 151 -5.44 5.64 -8.30
N ILE A 152 -5.80 6.23 -7.16
CA ILE A 152 -6.33 7.59 -7.10
C ILE A 152 -5.60 8.36 -6.01
N PHE A 153 -5.18 9.58 -6.33
CA PHE A 153 -4.62 10.51 -5.36
C PHE A 153 -5.75 11.30 -4.72
N SER A 154 -5.69 11.46 -3.40
CA SER A 154 -6.69 12.19 -2.62
C SER A 154 -6.65 13.69 -2.88
N ASN A 155 -5.50 14.19 -3.27
CA ASN A 155 -5.29 15.62 -3.47
C ASN A 155 -4.90 16.01 -4.89
#